data_027020bfa2b0d7abc6845d22146eee20
#
_entry.id   027020bfa2b0d7abc6845d22146eee20
#
_cell.length_a   1.000
_cell.length_b   1.000
_cell.length_c   1.000
_cell.angle_alpha   90.00
_cell.angle_beta   90.00
_cell.angle_gamma   90.00
#
_symmetry.space_group_name_H-M   'P 1'
#
loop_
_entity.id
_entity.type
_entity.pdbx_description
1 polymer ?
#
loop_
_entity_poly.entity_id
_entity_poly.type
_entity_poly.pdbx_seq_one_letter_code
_entity_poly.pdbx_strand_id
1 'polypeptide(L)'
;GRVGDIVPQTIEELALKVKSVFALDSVRLVRYNHDNPLVSRVAICGGSGQGFYKDALKKGAQVFITGDVYYHTGQEMITNGLLAIDPGHHIEALFISKIAEKLEAWKLEHDWNVTILESQSSTNPFDHL
;
A
#
# COMPACT_ATOMS: atom_id res chain seq x y z
N GLY A 1 0.03 9.94 -3.33
CA GLY A 1 1.03 8.89 -3.21
C GLY A 1 2.44 9.41 -2.92
N ARG A 2 3.37 8.49 -2.80
CA ARG A 2 4.80 8.76 -2.59
C ARG A 2 5.63 7.81 -3.43
N VAL A 3 6.84 8.24 -3.80
CA VAL A 3 7.87 7.40 -4.44
C VAL A 3 9.14 7.51 -3.61
N GLY A 4 9.84 6.40 -3.43
CA GLY A 4 11.07 6.36 -2.65
C GLY A 4 11.92 5.15 -2.99
N ASP A 5 13.16 5.18 -2.52
CA ASP A 5 14.10 4.09 -2.66
C ASP A 5 14.11 3.22 -1.40
N ILE A 6 14.27 1.93 -1.59
CA ILE A 6 14.35 0.91 -0.54
C ILE A 6 15.61 0.08 -0.73
N VAL A 7 16.03 -0.65 0.30
CA VAL A 7 17.05 -1.67 0.15
C VAL A 7 16.58 -2.68 -0.89
N PRO A 8 17.42 -3.03 -1.90
CA PRO A 8 17.05 -3.99 -2.92
C PRO A 8 16.58 -5.32 -2.32
N GLN A 9 15.43 -5.77 -2.73
CA GLN A 9 14.81 -7.03 -2.31
C GLN A 9 13.92 -7.55 -3.44
N THR A 10 13.58 -8.83 -3.42
CA THR A 10 12.66 -9.39 -4.43
C THR A 10 11.24 -8.85 -4.24
N ILE A 11 10.44 -8.89 -5.32
CA ILE A 11 9.03 -8.46 -5.21
C ILE A 11 8.24 -9.33 -4.21
N GLU A 12 8.59 -10.62 -4.06
CA GLU A 12 7.95 -11.49 -3.09
C GLU A 12 8.31 -11.10 -1.64
N GLU A 13 9.59 -10.81 -1.37
CA GLU A 13 10.01 -10.32 -0.06
C GLU A 13 9.31 -9.00 0.28
N LEU A 14 9.21 -8.09 -0.69
CA LEU A 14 8.47 -6.83 -0.50
C LEU A 14 6.99 -7.08 -0.25
N ALA A 15 6.37 -8.01 -0.98
CA ALA A 15 4.96 -8.38 -0.80
C ALA A 15 4.70 -8.99 0.59
N LEU A 16 5.58 -9.86 1.06
CA LEU A 16 5.50 -10.41 2.41
C LEU A 16 5.65 -9.33 3.49
N LYS A 17 6.53 -8.35 3.25
CA LYS A 17 6.67 -7.20 4.14
C LYS A 17 5.40 -6.34 4.15
N VAL A 18 4.81 -6.05 3.00
CA VAL A 18 3.52 -5.34 2.88
C VAL A 18 2.43 -6.09 3.63
N LYS A 19 2.32 -7.39 3.41
CA LYS A 19 1.38 -8.28 4.11
C LYS A 19 1.53 -8.17 5.63
N SER A 20 2.77 -8.22 6.13
CA SER A 20 3.07 -8.11 7.57
C SER A 20 2.74 -6.73 8.15
N VAL A 21 3.16 -5.65 7.46
CA VAL A 21 2.95 -4.26 7.93
C VAL A 21 1.48 -3.91 8.07
N PHE A 22 0.64 -4.42 7.16
CA PHE A 22 -0.80 -4.16 7.16
C PHE A 22 -1.62 -5.28 7.81
N ALA A 23 -0.98 -6.30 8.40
CA ALA A 23 -1.63 -7.45 9.05
C ALA A 23 -2.66 -8.13 8.14
N LEU A 24 -2.28 -8.40 6.88
CA LEU A 24 -3.18 -8.99 5.86
C LEU A 24 -3.04 -10.50 5.79
N ASP A 25 -4.12 -11.20 5.43
CA ASP A 25 -4.10 -12.62 5.13
C ASP A 25 -3.51 -12.94 3.76
N SER A 26 -3.67 -12.02 2.81
CA SER A 26 -3.16 -12.16 1.44
C SER A 26 -2.88 -10.81 0.79
N VAL A 27 -2.10 -10.84 -0.30
CA VAL A 27 -1.91 -9.72 -1.23
C VAL A 27 -1.91 -10.26 -2.66
N ARG A 28 -2.35 -9.45 -3.62
CA ARG A 28 -2.25 -9.80 -5.03
C ARG A 28 -0.97 -9.23 -5.64
N LEU A 29 -0.31 -10.00 -6.50
CA LEU A 29 0.86 -9.53 -7.27
C LEU A 29 0.49 -9.36 -8.73
N VAL A 30 0.90 -8.23 -9.30
CA VAL A 30 0.86 -7.97 -10.74
C VAL A 30 2.28 -8.12 -11.24
N ARG A 31 2.54 -9.23 -11.94
CA ARG A 31 3.85 -9.59 -12.48
C ARG A 31 3.69 -10.53 -13.69
N TYR A 32 4.71 -10.59 -14.53
CA TYR A 32 4.73 -11.50 -15.66
C TYR A 32 5.29 -12.86 -15.23
N ASN A 33 4.66 -13.95 -15.64
CA ASN A 33 5.16 -15.33 -15.55
C ASN A 33 5.75 -15.76 -14.20
N HIS A 34 5.19 -15.26 -13.08
CA HIS A 34 5.73 -15.51 -11.74
C HIS A 34 7.18 -15.02 -11.52
N ASP A 35 7.65 -14.09 -12.34
CA ASP A 35 8.96 -13.48 -12.16
C ASP A 35 9.11 -12.88 -10.76
N ASN A 36 10.31 -13.00 -10.19
CA ASN A 36 10.63 -12.51 -8.86
C ASN A 36 11.86 -11.59 -8.87
N PRO A 37 11.82 -10.47 -9.62
CA PRO A 37 12.96 -9.59 -9.76
C PRO A 37 13.27 -8.82 -8.49
N LEU A 38 14.52 -8.32 -8.38
CA LEU A 38 14.91 -7.35 -7.39
C LEU A 38 14.29 -5.99 -7.71
N VAL A 39 13.76 -5.34 -6.69
CA VAL A 39 13.21 -3.98 -6.76
C VAL A 39 13.83 -3.11 -5.68
N SER A 40 14.08 -1.86 -6.00
CA SER A 40 14.69 -0.89 -5.09
C SER A 40 13.99 0.48 -5.10
N ARG A 41 13.11 0.73 -6.08
CA ARG A 41 12.36 1.97 -6.18
C ARG A 41 10.86 1.70 -6.22
N VAL A 42 10.16 2.19 -5.21
CA VAL A 42 8.77 1.85 -4.91
C VAL A 42 7.90 3.10 -4.97
N ALA A 43 6.75 2.99 -5.60
CA ALA A 43 5.65 3.95 -5.44
C ALA A 43 4.56 3.35 -4.57
N ILE A 44 3.90 4.18 -3.78
CA ILE A 44 2.74 3.77 -2.96
C ILE A 44 1.63 4.82 -3.05
N CYS A 45 0.40 4.35 -3.19
CA CYS A 45 -0.81 5.16 -3.07
C CYS A 45 -1.90 4.31 -2.41
N GLY A 46 -2.37 4.71 -1.23
CA GLY A 46 -3.47 4.02 -0.54
C GLY A 46 -4.78 4.10 -1.32
N GLY A 47 -5.75 3.28 -0.93
CA GLY A 47 -7.02 3.16 -1.62
C GLY A 47 -6.88 2.71 -3.07
N SER A 48 -7.81 3.11 -3.94
CA SER A 48 -7.83 2.79 -5.38
C SER A 48 -6.91 3.70 -6.20
N GLY A 49 -5.61 3.69 -5.92
CA GLY A 49 -4.63 4.54 -6.58
C GLY A 49 -4.18 4.09 -7.98
N GLN A 50 -4.74 3.02 -8.53
CA GLN A 50 -4.28 2.39 -9.77
C GLN A 50 -4.19 3.35 -10.98
N GLY A 51 -5.06 4.37 -11.06
CA GLY A 51 -5.04 5.37 -12.11
C GLY A 51 -3.75 6.20 -12.17
N PHE A 52 -2.96 6.22 -11.10
CA PHE A 52 -1.69 6.94 -11.00
C PHE A 52 -0.47 6.11 -11.41
N TYR A 53 -0.65 4.91 -11.97
CA TYR A 53 0.47 4.04 -12.36
C TYR A 53 1.41 4.70 -13.37
N LYS A 54 0.88 5.52 -14.29
CA LYS A 54 1.69 6.28 -15.26
C LYS A 54 2.59 7.31 -14.58
N ASP A 55 2.11 7.93 -13.50
CA ASP A 55 2.91 8.88 -12.73
C ASP A 55 3.98 8.16 -11.90
N ALA A 56 3.69 6.97 -11.39
CA ALA A 56 4.68 6.11 -10.75
C ALA A 56 5.80 5.73 -11.73
N LEU A 57 5.45 5.31 -12.95
CA LEU A 57 6.40 5.02 -14.03
C LEU A 57 7.28 6.23 -14.37
N LYS A 58 6.69 7.42 -14.57
CA LYS A 58 7.44 8.66 -14.84
C LYS A 58 8.45 9.01 -13.75
N LYS A 59 8.19 8.57 -12.50
CA LYS A 59 9.10 8.75 -11.36
C LYS A 59 10.11 7.59 -11.20
N GLY A 60 10.13 6.66 -12.16
CA GLY A 60 11.06 5.54 -12.20
C GLY A 60 10.73 4.43 -11.20
N ALA A 61 9.49 4.32 -10.72
CA ALA A 61 9.09 3.22 -9.86
C ALA A 61 9.15 1.90 -10.62
N GLN A 62 9.69 0.86 -9.97
CA GLN A 62 9.73 -0.52 -10.46
C GLN A 62 8.53 -1.31 -9.98
N VAL A 63 7.97 -0.93 -8.83
CA VAL A 63 6.79 -1.54 -8.25
C VAL A 63 5.85 -0.47 -7.70
N PHE A 64 4.55 -0.67 -7.87
CA PHE A 64 3.51 0.21 -7.36
C PHE A 64 2.63 -0.55 -6.36
N ILE A 65 2.56 -0.04 -5.12
CA ILE A 65 1.72 -0.58 -4.05
C ILE A 65 0.43 0.26 -4.01
N THR A 66 -0.70 -0.37 -4.34
CA THR A 66 -2.02 0.28 -4.35
C THR A 66 -3.14 -0.76 -4.35
N GLY A 67 -4.29 -0.42 -3.78
CA GLY A 67 -5.47 -1.30 -3.78
C GLY A 67 -6.27 -1.24 -5.08
N ASP A 68 -7.18 -2.21 -5.23
CA ASP A 68 -8.19 -2.29 -6.29
C ASP A 68 -7.62 -2.27 -7.71
N VAL A 69 -6.52 -2.96 -7.96
CA VAL A 69 -5.96 -3.05 -9.31
C VAL A 69 -6.88 -3.89 -10.19
N TYR A 70 -7.47 -3.27 -11.21
CA TYR A 70 -8.33 -3.94 -12.19
C TYR A 70 -7.52 -4.76 -13.17
N TYR A 71 -8.16 -5.79 -13.74
CA TYR A 71 -7.53 -6.72 -14.68
C TYR A 71 -6.80 -6.01 -15.82
N HIS A 72 -7.47 -5.11 -16.53
CA HIS A 72 -6.87 -4.39 -17.67
C HIS A 72 -5.74 -3.45 -17.22
N THR A 73 -5.91 -2.76 -16.10
CA THR A 73 -4.85 -1.91 -15.54
C THR A 73 -3.61 -2.73 -15.15
N GLY A 74 -3.82 -3.90 -14.57
CA GLY A 74 -2.72 -4.83 -14.28
C GLY A 74 -1.96 -5.27 -15.54
N GLN A 75 -2.69 -5.56 -16.63
CA GLN A 75 -2.06 -5.87 -17.91
C GLN A 75 -1.29 -4.69 -18.50
N GLU A 76 -1.83 -3.48 -18.42
CA GLU A 76 -1.12 -2.27 -18.85
C GLU A 76 0.14 -2.03 -18.04
N MET A 77 0.09 -2.24 -16.71
CA MET A 77 1.27 -2.14 -15.84
C MET A 77 2.37 -3.10 -16.30
N ILE A 78 2.05 -4.39 -16.48
CA ILE A 78 3.02 -5.42 -16.97
C ILE A 78 3.60 -5.00 -18.32
N THR A 79 2.75 -4.60 -19.26
CA THR A 79 3.18 -4.19 -20.62
C THR A 79 4.16 -3.01 -20.56
N ASN A 80 4.01 -2.12 -19.58
CA ASN A 80 4.89 -0.97 -19.38
C ASN A 80 6.06 -1.24 -18.41
N GLY A 81 6.27 -2.49 -17.99
CA GLY A 81 7.38 -2.89 -17.12
C GLY A 81 7.22 -2.49 -15.66
N LEU A 82 5.99 -2.19 -15.21
CA LEU A 82 5.69 -1.88 -13.82
C LEU A 82 5.08 -3.09 -13.12
N LEU A 83 5.71 -3.53 -12.05
CA LEU A 83 5.14 -4.52 -11.14
C LEU A 83 4.14 -3.85 -10.20
N ALA A 84 3.19 -4.60 -9.64
CA ALA A 84 2.37 -4.06 -8.57
C ALA A 84 2.13 -5.07 -7.44
N ILE A 85 1.91 -4.52 -6.24
CA ILE A 85 1.41 -5.23 -5.08
C ILE A 85 0.08 -4.60 -4.72
N ASP A 86 -0.97 -5.41 -4.73
CA ASP A 86 -2.31 -4.97 -4.35
C ASP A 86 -2.68 -5.57 -2.99
N PRO A 87 -2.56 -4.77 -1.92
CA PRO A 87 -2.91 -5.17 -0.57
C PRO A 87 -4.39 -4.97 -0.24
N GLY A 88 -5.20 -4.57 -1.22
CA GLY A 88 -6.59 -4.19 -1.04
C GLY A 88 -6.77 -2.74 -0.57
N HIS A 89 -7.98 -2.23 -0.74
CA HIS A 89 -8.35 -0.85 -0.37
C HIS A 89 -8.28 -0.61 1.13
N HIS A 90 -8.66 -1.61 1.91
CA HIS A 90 -8.83 -1.50 3.36
C HIS A 90 -7.54 -1.23 4.14
N ILE A 91 -6.36 -1.27 3.51
CA ILE A 91 -5.12 -0.81 4.14
C ILE A 91 -5.19 0.64 4.66
N GLU A 92 -6.13 1.42 4.17
CA GLU A 92 -6.41 2.77 4.69
C GLU A 92 -6.87 2.77 6.15
N ALA A 93 -7.35 1.65 6.69
CA ALA A 93 -7.68 1.50 8.12
C ALA A 93 -6.50 1.80 9.05
N LEU A 94 -5.25 1.69 8.56
CA LEU A 94 -4.06 2.12 9.30
C LEU A 94 -4.12 3.59 9.74
N PHE A 95 -4.90 4.42 9.03
CA PHE A 95 -5.14 5.81 9.38
C PHE A 95 -5.68 5.97 10.82
N ILE A 96 -6.54 5.07 11.29
CA ILE A 96 -7.19 5.16 12.60
C ILE A 96 -6.14 5.23 13.71
N SER A 97 -5.29 4.22 13.82
CA SER A 97 -4.25 4.17 14.87
C SER A 97 -3.18 5.24 14.67
N LYS A 98 -2.75 5.49 13.42
CA LYS A 98 -1.69 6.47 13.14
C LYS A 98 -2.11 7.92 13.36
N ILE A 99 -3.36 8.25 13.14
CA ILE A 99 -3.90 9.56 13.48
C ILE A 99 -4.15 9.68 15.00
N ALA A 100 -4.63 8.61 15.64
CA ALA A 100 -4.78 8.61 17.11
C ALA A 100 -3.45 8.87 17.82
N GLU A 101 -2.37 8.16 17.43
CA GLU A 101 -1.00 8.40 17.93
C GLU A 101 -0.59 9.88 17.79
N LYS A 102 -0.86 10.48 16.64
CA LYS A 102 -0.52 11.88 16.35
C LYS A 102 -1.35 12.87 17.16
N LEU A 103 -2.63 12.61 17.28
CA LEU A 103 -3.54 13.44 18.07
C LEU A 103 -3.21 13.38 19.57
N GLU A 104 -2.84 12.21 20.09
CA GLU A 104 -2.37 12.10 21.49
C GLU A 104 -1.08 12.90 21.72
N ALA A 105 -0.12 12.88 20.78
CA ALA A 105 1.10 13.68 20.87
C ALA A 105 0.76 15.19 20.88
N TRP A 106 -0.08 15.64 19.96
CA TRP A 106 -0.51 17.06 19.89
C TRP A 106 -1.33 17.48 21.09
N LYS A 107 -2.20 16.62 21.61
CA LYS A 107 -2.95 16.85 22.85
C LYS A 107 -2.04 17.20 24.02
N LEU A 108 -0.92 16.46 24.16
CA LEU A 108 0.08 16.74 25.18
C LEU A 108 0.84 18.05 24.91
N GLU A 109 1.24 18.28 23.67
CA GLU A 109 2.00 19.46 23.25
C GLU A 109 1.21 20.75 23.44
N HIS A 110 -0.10 20.71 23.16
CA HIS A 110 -0.99 21.88 23.17
C HIS A 110 -1.93 21.94 24.38
N ASP A 111 -1.77 21.04 25.36
CA ASP A 111 -2.59 20.96 26.58
C ASP A 111 -4.10 20.89 26.28
N TRP A 112 -4.49 20.04 25.30
CA TRP A 112 -5.89 19.88 24.97
C TRP A 112 -6.63 19.01 25.98
N ASN A 113 -7.74 19.50 26.51
CA ASN A 113 -8.63 18.72 27.37
C ASN A 113 -9.65 17.91 26.52
N VAL A 114 -9.19 16.90 25.82
CA VAL A 114 -10.01 16.03 24.97
C VAL A 114 -9.65 14.56 25.20
N THR A 115 -10.55 13.65 24.87
CA THR A 115 -10.29 12.21 24.83
C THR A 115 -10.23 11.76 23.38
N ILE A 116 -9.17 11.08 23.00
CA ILE A 116 -9.02 10.49 21.67
C ILE A 116 -9.56 9.05 21.71
N LEU A 117 -10.48 8.74 20.82
CA LEU A 117 -11.09 7.41 20.70
C LEU A 117 -10.83 6.85 19.31
N GLU A 118 -10.37 5.60 19.23
CA GLU A 118 -10.21 4.86 18.00
C GLU A 118 -11.47 4.04 17.71
N SER A 119 -11.98 4.14 16.46
CA SER A 119 -13.07 3.27 16.02
C SER A 119 -12.61 1.82 15.97
N GLN A 120 -13.41 0.93 16.53
CA GLN A 120 -13.19 -0.52 16.50
C GLN A 120 -14.02 -1.22 15.42
N SER A 121 -14.79 -0.46 14.62
CA SER A 121 -15.63 -1.00 13.57
C SER A 121 -14.81 -1.25 12.31
N SER A 122 -14.87 -2.47 11.77
CA SER A 122 -14.32 -2.77 10.44
C SER A 122 -15.34 -2.41 9.36
N THR A 123 -14.86 -1.73 8.32
CA THR A 123 -15.63 -1.46 7.09
C THR A 123 -15.18 -2.34 5.92
N ASN A 124 -14.30 -3.32 6.17
CA ASN A 124 -13.86 -4.26 5.14
C ASN A 124 -15.02 -5.18 4.73
N PRO A 125 -15.46 -5.16 3.46
CA PRO A 125 -16.54 -6.02 2.99
C PRO A 125 -16.04 -7.38 2.49
N PHE A 126 -14.72 -7.64 2.52
CA PHE A 126 -14.10 -8.83 1.93
C PHE A 126 -13.55 -9.77 2.99
N ASP A 127 -13.84 -11.05 2.83
CA ASP A 127 -13.20 -12.15 3.52
C ASP A 127 -12.31 -12.93 2.54
N HIS A 128 -11.23 -13.50 3.02
CA HIS A 128 -10.33 -14.37 2.26
C HIS A 128 -10.41 -15.79 2.82
N LEU A 129 -10.79 -16.74 1.96
CA LEU A 129 -10.90 -18.16 2.28
C LEU A 129 -9.62 -18.93 1.91
#